data_10ca0724494bf652599a0c5d583afe86
#
_entry.id   10ca0724494bf652599a0c5d583afe86
#
_cell.length_a   1.000
_cell.length_b   1.000
_cell.length_c   1.000
_cell.angle_alpha   90.00
_cell.angle_beta   90.00
_cell.angle_gamma   90.00
#
_symmetry.space_group_name_H-M   'P 1'
#
loop_
_entity.id
_entity.type
_entity.pdbx_description
1 polymer ?
#
loop_
_entity_poly.entity_id
_entity_poly.type
_entity_poly.pdbx_seq_one_letter_code
_entity_poly.pdbx_strand_id
1 'polypeptide(L)'
;GDAVGDFELIGDSYHRWGIDNKDALSLRNSDDCSNLLTGTLPFYVDLYCRIKEAERQLNPVLPHVFYNGTRDLTLQSMVILSAVKTTDTATDVTKKIRSISYFLDYLATVRVLNGKENTYDNIRDLIFDLTKEIRGLDAARLRTALVAKIDGERDWIDSLPRASYDG
;
A
#
# COMPACT_ATOMS: atom_id res chain seq x y z
N GLY A 1 -9.41 -4.60 29.82
CA GLY A 1 -9.34 -5.68 28.83
C GLY A 1 -8.67 -5.08 27.61
N ASP A 2 -7.54 -5.64 27.22
CA ASP A 2 -6.83 -5.21 26.02
C ASP A 2 -7.73 -5.43 24.82
N ALA A 3 -7.93 -4.39 24.01
CA ALA A 3 -8.69 -4.52 22.78
C ALA A 3 -7.91 -5.47 21.85
N VAL A 4 -8.51 -6.62 21.57
CA VAL A 4 -8.00 -7.55 20.56
C VAL A 4 -7.95 -6.79 19.24
N GLY A 5 -6.79 -6.75 18.58
CA GLY A 5 -6.63 -6.03 17.34
C GLY A 5 -7.51 -6.61 16.23
N ASP A 6 -7.99 -5.78 15.31
CA ASP A 6 -8.82 -6.22 14.17
C ASP A 6 -8.20 -7.38 13.40
N PHE A 7 -6.89 -7.45 13.35
CA PHE A 7 -6.15 -8.51 12.67
C PHE A 7 -6.34 -9.88 13.34
N GLU A 8 -6.34 -9.93 14.67
CA GLU A 8 -6.60 -11.16 15.44
C GLU A 8 -8.06 -11.58 15.30
N LEU A 9 -8.99 -10.62 15.27
CA LEU A 9 -10.41 -10.88 15.04
C LEU A 9 -10.67 -11.49 13.65
N ILE A 10 -9.96 -11.04 12.61
CA ILE A 10 -10.09 -11.60 11.26
C ILE A 10 -9.60 -13.04 11.21
N GLY A 11 -8.49 -13.38 11.88
CA GLY A 11 -7.96 -14.75 11.93
C GLY A 11 -8.89 -15.73 12.64
N ASP A 12 -9.29 -15.41 13.86
CA ASP A 12 -10.03 -16.31 14.74
C ASP A 12 -11.55 -16.18 14.60
N SER A 13 -12.05 -15.03 14.16
CA SER A 13 -13.48 -14.70 14.13
C SER A 13 -13.91 -14.03 12.82
N TYR A 14 -13.37 -14.48 11.69
CA TYR A 14 -13.69 -13.91 10.36
C TYR A 14 -15.19 -13.77 10.10
N HIS A 15 -15.97 -14.78 10.49
CA HIS A 15 -17.43 -14.75 10.34
C HIS A 15 -18.05 -13.60 11.13
N ARG A 16 -17.64 -13.41 12.38
CA ARG A 16 -18.12 -12.32 13.23
C ARG A 16 -17.69 -10.97 12.70
N TRP A 17 -16.44 -10.85 12.30
CA TRP A 17 -15.93 -9.65 11.66
C TRP A 17 -16.72 -9.27 10.40
N GLY A 18 -17.05 -10.26 9.55
CA GLY A 18 -17.86 -10.07 8.36
C GLY A 18 -19.28 -9.56 8.67
N ILE A 19 -19.91 -10.08 9.73
CA ILE A 19 -21.22 -9.61 10.20
C ILE A 19 -21.13 -8.18 10.72
N ASP A 20 -20.14 -7.87 11.55
CA ASP A 20 -19.95 -6.54 12.15
C ASP A 20 -19.64 -5.47 11.09
N ASN A 21 -18.98 -5.85 10.00
CA ASN A 21 -18.61 -4.97 8.90
C ASN A 21 -19.50 -5.10 7.65
N LYS A 22 -20.65 -5.78 7.73
CA LYS A 22 -21.53 -6.06 6.58
C LYS A 22 -21.91 -4.83 5.76
N ASP A 23 -22.14 -3.69 6.43
CA ASP A 23 -22.53 -2.45 5.77
C ASP A 23 -21.34 -1.82 5.01
N ALA A 24 -20.13 -1.83 5.61
CA ALA A 24 -18.90 -1.36 4.98
C ALA A 24 -18.53 -2.25 3.77
N LEU A 25 -18.79 -3.55 3.86
CA LEU A 25 -18.57 -4.53 2.79
C LEU A 25 -19.73 -4.60 1.79
N SER A 26 -20.81 -3.83 2.03
CA SER A 26 -22.05 -3.85 1.23
C SER A 26 -22.69 -5.24 1.11
N LEU A 27 -22.60 -6.07 2.15
CA LEU A 27 -23.16 -7.42 2.19
C LEU A 27 -24.60 -7.39 2.69
N ARG A 28 -25.55 -7.13 1.79
CA ARG A 28 -26.98 -6.96 2.13
C ARG A 28 -27.81 -8.22 1.93
N ASN A 29 -27.38 -9.09 1.03
CA ASN A 29 -28.08 -10.30 0.62
C ASN A 29 -27.08 -11.40 0.20
N SER A 30 -27.60 -12.58 -0.17
CA SER A 30 -26.78 -13.73 -0.59
C SER A 30 -25.99 -13.47 -1.88
N ASP A 31 -26.54 -12.64 -2.78
CA ASP A 31 -25.87 -12.34 -4.06
C ASP A 31 -24.65 -11.45 -3.83
N ASP A 32 -24.75 -10.49 -2.89
CA ASP A 32 -23.61 -9.66 -2.48
C ASP A 32 -22.49 -10.53 -1.87
N CYS A 33 -22.86 -11.48 -1.01
CA CYS A 33 -21.91 -12.45 -0.43
C CYS A 33 -21.29 -13.33 -1.53
N SER A 34 -22.09 -13.81 -2.46
CA SER A 34 -21.60 -14.58 -3.61
C SER A 34 -20.62 -13.76 -4.45
N ASN A 35 -20.96 -12.51 -4.79
CA ASN A 35 -20.09 -11.61 -5.53
C ASN A 35 -18.77 -11.32 -4.80
N LEU A 36 -18.82 -11.15 -3.48
CA LEU A 36 -17.60 -11.00 -2.68
C LEU A 36 -16.69 -12.22 -2.82
N LEU A 37 -17.24 -13.43 -2.66
CA LEU A 37 -16.47 -14.67 -2.64
C LEU A 37 -16.00 -15.12 -4.03
N THR A 38 -16.80 -14.88 -5.08
CA THR A 38 -16.49 -15.36 -6.43
C THR A 38 -15.83 -14.33 -7.33
N GLY A 39 -15.94 -13.04 -7.01
CA GLY A 39 -15.40 -11.94 -7.79
C GLY A 39 -14.37 -11.10 -7.04
N THR A 40 -14.81 -10.43 -5.99
CA THR A 40 -13.96 -9.46 -5.29
C THR A 40 -12.76 -10.11 -4.59
N LEU A 41 -13.00 -11.15 -3.82
CA LEU A 41 -11.93 -11.81 -3.07
C LEU A 41 -10.89 -12.47 -3.97
N PRO A 42 -11.25 -13.27 -5.00
CA PRO A 42 -10.28 -13.81 -5.95
C PRO A 42 -9.43 -12.73 -6.62
N PHE A 43 -10.04 -11.61 -7.04
CA PHE A 43 -9.32 -10.49 -7.64
C PHE A 43 -8.20 -9.96 -6.70
N TYR A 44 -8.52 -9.73 -5.42
CA TYR A 44 -7.53 -9.23 -4.47
C TYR A 44 -6.49 -10.30 -4.09
N VAL A 45 -6.86 -11.56 -4.05
CA VAL A 45 -5.93 -12.68 -3.83
C VAL A 45 -4.92 -12.76 -4.99
N ASP A 46 -5.38 -12.74 -6.23
CA ASP A 46 -4.51 -12.75 -7.40
C ASP A 46 -3.58 -11.53 -7.42
N LEU A 47 -4.11 -10.35 -7.12
CA LEU A 47 -3.32 -9.13 -7.02
C LEU A 47 -2.25 -9.24 -5.92
N TYR A 48 -2.61 -9.76 -4.74
CA TYR A 48 -1.67 -9.99 -3.65
C TYR A 48 -0.57 -10.98 -4.04
N CYS A 49 -0.92 -12.10 -4.65
CA CYS A 49 0.05 -13.09 -5.13
C CYS A 49 1.02 -12.48 -6.15
N ARG A 50 0.50 -11.68 -7.10
CA ARG A 50 1.32 -10.96 -8.07
C ARG A 50 2.29 -9.98 -7.43
N ILE A 51 1.86 -9.26 -6.40
CA ILE A 51 2.73 -8.35 -5.64
C ILE A 51 3.82 -9.15 -4.93
N LYS A 52 3.45 -10.24 -4.25
CA LYS A 52 4.40 -11.09 -3.52
C LYS A 52 5.42 -11.78 -4.44
N GLU A 53 5.04 -12.12 -5.65
CA GLU A 53 5.98 -12.62 -6.65
C GLU A 53 6.95 -11.51 -7.09
N ALA A 54 6.45 -10.30 -7.36
CA ALA A 54 7.28 -9.16 -7.73
C ALA A 54 8.20 -8.67 -6.58
N GLU A 55 7.87 -8.94 -5.32
CA GLU A 55 8.77 -8.70 -4.17
C GLU A 55 9.97 -9.67 -4.14
N ARG A 56 9.79 -10.88 -4.66
CA ARG A 56 10.82 -11.94 -4.64
C ARG A 56 11.70 -11.97 -5.87
N GLN A 57 11.13 -11.60 -7.01
CA GLN A 57 11.80 -11.65 -8.31
C GLN A 57 11.69 -10.31 -9.01
N LEU A 58 12.85 -9.77 -9.44
CA LEU A 58 12.89 -8.50 -10.16
C LEU A 58 12.04 -8.56 -11.44
N ASN A 59 11.01 -7.74 -11.46
CA ASN A 59 10.12 -7.57 -12.61
C ASN A 59 10.41 -6.20 -13.26
N PRO A 60 10.83 -6.14 -14.55
CA PRO A 60 11.12 -4.87 -15.22
C PRO A 60 9.94 -3.89 -15.27
N VAL A 61 8.70 -4.40 -15.20
CA VAL A 61 7.49 -3.58 -15.16
C VAL A 61 7.23 -3.00 -13.78
N LEU A 62 7.66 -3.70 -12.71
CA LEU A 62 7.39 -3.37 -11.31
C LEU A 62 8.68 -3.35 -10.45
N PRO A 63 9.77 -2.67 -10.88
CA PRO A 63 11.07 -2.81 -10.22
C PRO A 63 11.07 -2.33 -8.77
N HIS A 64 10.30 -1.28 -8.45
CA HIS A 64 10.23 -0.73 -7.10
C HIS A 64 9.52 -1.66 -6.10
N VAL A 65 8.64 -2.56 -6.58
CA VAL A 65 8.05 -3.59 -5.71
C VAL A 65 9.13 -4.51 -5.18
N PHE A 66 10.07 -4.92 -6.04
CA PHE A 66 11.23 -5.73 -5.64
C PHE A 66 12.15 -4.98 -4.66
N TYR A 67 12.50 -3.74 -4.97
CA TYR A 67 13.40 -2.95 -4.09
C TYR A 67 12.79 -2.72 -2.70
N ASN A 68 11.49 -2.45 -2.63
CA ASN A 68 10.78 -2.35 -1.36
C ASN A 68 10.75 -3.67 -0.60
N GLY A 69 10.57 -4.79 -1.31
CA GLY A 69 10.62 -6.14 -0.72
C GLY A 69 12.01 -6.45 -0.12
N THR A 70 13.10 -6.07 -0.80
CA THR A 70 14.46 -6.28 -0.28
C THR A 70 14.81 -5.41 0.94
N ARG A 71 14.01 -4.38 1.20
CA ARG A 71 14.12 -3.49 2.38
C ARG A 71 13.14 -3.83 3.49
N ASP A 72 12.49 -4.98 3.41
CA ASP A 72 11.46 -5.42 4.38
C ASP A 72 10.32 -4.41 4.58
N LEU A 73 9.92 -3.69 3.52
CA LEU A 73 8.80 -2.76 3.56
C LEU A 73 7.47 -3.53 3.51
N THR A 74 7.16 -4.23 4.60
CA THR A 74 6.06 -5.21 4.72
C THR A 74 4.68 -4.61 4.45
N LEU A 75 4.48 -3.31 4.71
CA LEU A 75 3.21 -2.60 4.51
C LEU A 75 2.90 -2.26 3.05
N GLN A 76 3.84 -2.46 2.12
CA GLN A 76 3.68 -2.12 0.70
C GLN A 76 2.46 -2.79 0.07
N SER A 77 2.25 -4.09 0.34
CA SER A 77 1.10 -4.83 -0.20
C SER A 77 -0.23 -4.23 0.25
N MET A 78 -0.34 -3.81 1.52
CA MET A 78 -1.55 -3.18 2.07
C MET A 78 -1.86 -1.86 1.34
N VAL A 79 -0.85 -1.01 1.14
CA VAL A 79 -1.03 0.28 0.43
C VAL A 79 -1.51 0.06 -0.99
N ILE A 80 -0.89 -0.87 -1.72
CA ILE A 80 -1.25 -1.18 -3.11
C ILE A 80 -2.69 -1.72 -3.19
N LEU A 81 -3.03 -2.70 -2.35
CA LEU A 81 -4.36 -3.31 -2.33
C LEU A 81 -5.45 -2.28 -2.00
N SER A 82 -5.16 -1.30 -1.12
CA SER A 82 -6.13 -0.27 -0.74
C SER A 82 -6.49 0.70 -1.86
N ALA A 83 -5.58 0.93 -2.79
CA ALA A 83 -5.76 1.89 -3.88
C ALA A 83 -6.35 1.27 -5.15
N VAL A 84 -6.21 -0.04 -5.34
CA VAL A 84 -6.71 -0.75 -6.51
C VAL A 84 -8.18 -1.15 -6.30
N LYS A 85 -8.98 -1.02 -7.36
CA LYS A 85 -10.40 -1.41 -7.39
C LYS A 85 -10.61 -2.58 -8.35
N THR A 86 -11.61 -3.39 -8.10
CA THR A 86 -12.05 -4.45 -9.02
C THR A 86 -12.48 -3.92 -10.38
N THR A 87 -12.86 -2.63 -10.46
CA THR A 87 -13.27 -1.95 -11.68
C THR A 87 -12.12 -1.31 -12.46
N ASP A 88 -10.90 -1.33 -11.93
CA ASP A 88 -9.73 -0.79 -12.61
C ASP A 88 -9.36 -1.68 -13.81
N THR A 89 -8.95 -1.06 -14.92
CA THR A 89 -8.38 -1.80 -16.04
C THR A 89 -7.01 -2.38 -15.67
N ALA A 90 -6.56 -3.43 -16.35
CA ALA A 90 -5.23 -4.02 -16.13
C ALA A 90 -4.10 -2.98 -16.26
N THR A 91 -4.29 -2.00 -17.16
CA THR A 91 -3.38 -0.88 -17.33
C THR A 91 -3.38 0.04 -16.12
N ASP A 92 -4.55 0.38 -15.56
CA ASP A 92 -4.65 1.26 -14.40
C ASP A 92 -4.15 0.57 -13.14
N VAL A 93 -4.43 -0.72 -12.96
CA VAL A 93 -3.82 -1.55 -11.89
C VAL A 93 -2.30 -1.44 -11.94
N THR A 94 -1.71 -1.66 -13.12
CA THR A 94 -0.25 -1.59 -13.29
C THR A 94 0.30 -0.18 -13.01
N LYS A 95 -0.37 0.88 -13.48
CA LYS A 95 0.01 2.28 -13.18
C LYS A 95 -0.05 2.57 -11.69
N LYS A 96 -1.11 2.14 -11.01
CA LYS A 96 -1.26 2.33 -9.56
C LYS A 96 -0.16 1.63 -8.77
N ILE A 97 0.12 0.35 -9.08
CA ILE A 97 1.22 -0.39 -8.44
C ILE A 97 2.54 0.35 -8.63
N ARG A 98 2.87 0.77 -9.86
CA ARG A 98 4.11 1.49 -10.16
C ARG A 98 4.22 2.81 -9.39
N SER A 99 3.17 3.60 -9.37
CA SER A 99 3.19 4.91 -8.69
C SER A 99 3.36 4.76 -7.18
N ILE A 100 2.65 3.81 -6.57
CA ILE A 100 2.73 3.56 -5.13
C ILE A 100 4.10 2.98 -4.77
N SER A 101 4.56 1.94 -5.47
CA SER A 101 5.85 1.31 -5.14
C SER A 101 7.02 2.28 -5.35
N TYR A 102 6.99 3.12 -6.37
CA TYR A 102 7.98 4.20 -6.56
C TYR A 102 7.95 5.19 -5.40
N PHE A 103 6.76 5.66 -5.01
CA PHE A 103 6.63 6.58 -3.87
C PHE A 103 7.17 5.99 -2.57
N LEU A 104 6.86 4.72 -2.29
CA LEU A 104 7.34 4.04 -1.09
C LEU A 104 8.86 3.84 -1.11
N ASP A 105 9.45 3.51 -2.26
CA ASP A 105 10.90 3.41 -2.42
C ASP A 105 11.58 4.78 -2.21
N TYR A 106 11.02 5.84 -2.79
CA TYR A 106 11.46 7.22 -2.55
C TYR A 106 11.39 7.57 -1.06
N LEU A 107 10.23 7.36 -0.43
CA LEU A 107 10.01 7.64 0.99
C LEU A 107 11.02 6.90 1.87
N ALA A 108 11.19 5.60 1.64
CA ALA A 108 12.13 4.77 2.39
C ALA A 108 13.58 5.27 2.23
N THR A 109 13.95 5.67 1.02
CA THR A 109 15.29 6.21 0.72
C THR A 109 15.52 7.53 1.43
N VAL A 110 14.58 8.47 1.33
CA VAL A 110 14.68 9.79 1.98
C VAL A 110 14.76 9.65 3.50
N ARG A 111 13.97 8.75 4.08
CA ARG A 111 14.05 8.49 5.52
C ARG A 111 15.42 8.00 5.96
N VAL A 112 16.00 7.05 5.23
CA VAL A 112 17.36 6.54 5.53
C VAL A 112 18.40 7.65 5.39
N LEU A 113 18.34 8.48 4.35
CA LEU A 113 19.24 9.63 4.18
C LEU A 113 19.16 10.63 5.33
N ASN A 114 18.05 10.67 6.04
CA ASN A 114 17.83 11.50 7.22
C ASN A 114 18.03 10.76 8.55
N GLY A 115 18.71 9.62 8.52
CA GLY A 115 19.00 8.83 9.71
C GLY A 115 17.78 8.22 10.39
N LYS A 116 16.64 8.09 9.66
CA LYS A 116 15.41 7.49 10.17
C LYS A 116 15.30 6.04 9.72
N GLU A 117 14.97 5.17 10.64
CA GLU A 117 14.71 3.77 10.35
C GLU A 117 13.34 3.57 9.70
N ASN A 118 13.24 2.53 8.86
CA ASN A 118 12.01 2.12 8.19
C ASN A 118 11.38 0.88 8.85
N THR A 119 11.51 0.73 10.17
CA THR A 119 10.85 -0.35 10.91
C THR A 119 9.33 -0.16 10.86
N TYR A 120 8.58 -1.25 11.04
CA TYR A 120 7.11 -1.22 11.03
C TYR A 120 6.54 -0.13 11.94
N ASP A 121 7.01 -0.05 13.19
CA ASP A 121 6.51 0.92 14.18
C ASP A 121 6.79 2.37 13.77
N ASN A 122 7.93 2.61 13.13
CA ASN A 122 8.35 3.97 12.74
C ASN A 122 7.64 4.51 11.50
N ILE A 123 7.04 3.66 10.67
CA ILE A 123 6.37 4.07 9.43
C ILE A 123 4.87 3.79 9.44
N ARG A 124 4.36 2.99 10.37
CA ARG A 124 2.99 2.50 10.41
C ARG A 124 1.95 3.61 10.27
N ASP A 125 2.03 4.63 11.11
CA ASP A 125 1.01 5.68 11.15
C ASP A 125 1.03 6.52 9.86
N LEU A 126 2.22 6.84 9.33
CA LEU A 126 2.39 7.51 8.05
C LEU A 126 1.78 6.69 6.90
N ILE A 127 2.01 5.38 6.89
CA ILE A 127 1.48 4.48 5.87
C ILE A 127 -0.04 4.33 5.99
N PHE A 128 -0.58 4.28 7.19
CA PHE A 128 -2.03 4.23 7.40
C PHE A 128 -2.72 5.51 6.94
N ASP A 129 -2.14 6.68 7.20
CA ASP A 129 -2.68 7.96 6.72
C ASP A 129 -2.59 8.06 5.19
N LEU A 130 -1.46 7.66 4.61
CA LEU A 130 -1.34 7.54 3.16
C LEU A 130 -2.44 6.63 2.58
N THR A 131 -2.67 5.46 3.19
CA THR A 131 -3.69 4.49 2.76
C THR A 131 -5.10 5.09 2.75
N LYS A 132 -5.45 5.90 3.76
CA LYS A 132 -6.74 6.61 3.82
C LYS A 132 -6.89 7.62 2.68
N GLU A 133 -5.83 8.39 2.42
CA GLU A 133 -5.84 9.44 1.41
C GLU A 133 -5.93 8.92 -0.02
N ILE A 134 -5.25 7.83 -0.33
CA ILE A 134 -5.19 7.30 -1.70
C ILE A 134 -6.31 6.31 -2.04
N ARG A 135 -7.05 5.85 -1.03
CA ARG A 135 -8.15 4.90 -1.22
C ARG A 135 -9.17 5.42 -2.21
N GLY A 136 -9.49 4.59 -3.21
CA GLY A 136 -10.53 4.90 -4.17
C GLY A 136 -10.17 5.94 -5.24
N LEU A 137 -8.95 6.48 -5.26
CA LEU A 137 -8.52 7.37 -6.33
C LEU A 137 -8.34 6.60 -7.65
N ASP A 138 -8.60 7.28 -8.78
CA ASP A 138 -8.18 6.79 -10.09
C ASP A 138 -6.66 6.95 -10.27
N ALA A 139 -6.09 6.33 -11.31
CA ALA A 139 -4.64 6.30 -11.51
C ALA A 139 -4.02 7.70 -11.71
N ALA A 140 -4.76 8.64 -12.32
CA ALA A 140 -4.27 10.00 -12.55
C ALA A 140 -4.26 10.81 -11.25
N ARG A 141 -5.37 10.80 -10.50
CA ARG A 141 -5.48 11.48 -9.20
C ARG A 141 -4.50 10.91 -8.18
N LEU A 142 -4.35 9.57 -8.15
CA LEU A 142 -3.37 8.92 -7.31
C LEU A 142 -1.95 9.44 -7.59
N ARG A 143 -1.55 9.47 -8.86
CA ARG A 143 -0.23 10.00 -9.24
C ARG A 143 -0.06 11.45 -8.79
N THR A 144 -1.06 12.30 -9.02
CA THR A 144 -1.02 13.71 -8.60
C THR A 144 -0.86 13.84 -7.09
N ALA A 145 -1.61 13.08 -6.30
CA ALA A 145 -1.51 13.08 -4.84
C ALA A 145 -0.12 12.64 -4.34
N LEU A 146 0.46 11.59 -4.94
CA LEU A 146 1.78 11.11 -4.56
C LEU A 146 2.89 12.10 -4.96
N VAL A 147 2.79 12.74 -6.14
CA VAL A 147 3.74 13.78 -6.58
C VAL A 147 3.67 14.99 -5.64
N ALA A 148 2.48 15.44 -5.28
CA ALA A 148 2.33 16.55 -4.34
C ALA A 148 2.97 16.26 -2.97
N LYS A 149 2.91 15.01 -2.50
CA LYS A 149 3.61 14.59 -1.27
C LYS A 149 5.14 14.62 -1.44
N ILE A 150 5.65 14.16 -2.57
CA ILE A 150 7.10 14.24 -2.88
C ILE A 150 7.56 15.70 -2.91
N ASP A 151 6.80 16.58 -3.56
CA ASP A 151 7.15 18.00 -3.68
C ASP A 151 7.07 18.71 -2.31
N GLY A 152 6.10 18.36 -1.47
CA GLY A 152 6.01 18.88 -0.10
C GLY A 152 7.15 18.44 0.82
N GLU A 153 7.78 17.28 0.54
CA GLU A 153 8.94 16.78 1.27
C GLU A 153 10.28 17.32 0.71
N ARG A 154 10.26 18.03 -0.42
CA ARG A 154 11.48 18.56 -1.06
C ARG A 154 12.22 19.58 -0.21
N ASP A 155 11.49 20.45 0.47
CA ASP A 155 12.07 21.46 1.38
C ASP A 155 12.87 20.77 2.50
N TRP A 156 12.54 19.55 2.78
CA TRP A 156 13.16 18.72 3.78
C TRP A 156 14.47 18.06 3.30
N ILE A 157 14.54 17.69 2.02
CA ILE A 157 15.76 17.16 1.38
C ILE A 157 16.77 18.28 1.18
N ASP A 158 16.31 19.47 0.80
CA ASP A 158 17.17 20.63 0.61
C ASP A 158 17.74 21.16 1.93
N SER A 159 17.14 20.81 3.07
CA SER A 159 17.64 21.13 4.41
C SER A 159 18.74 20.16 4.91
N LEU A 160 18.99 19.06 4.19
CA LEU A 160 20.10 18.17 4.54
C LEU A 160 21.43 18.94 4.29
N PRO A 161 22.35 18.96 5.28
CA PRO A 161 23.69 19.47 5.03
C PRO A 161 24.24 18.67 3.83
N ARG A 162 24.53 19.38 2.72
CA ARG A 162 25.27 18.78 1.61
C ARG A 162 26.58 18.28 2.22
N ALA A 163 26.73 16.95 2.29
CA ALA A 163 28.00 16.38 2.64
C ALA A 163 29.01 16.94 1.61
N SER A 164 29.81 17.90 2.06
CA SER A 164 30.96 18.32 1.27
C SER A 164 31.92 17.14 1.28
N TYR A 165 32.01 16.47 0.16
CA TYR A 165 33.13 15.58 -0.10
C TYR A 165 34.35 16.48 -0.25
N ASP A 166 35.00 16.83 0.85
CA ASP A 166 36.36 17.29 0.82
C ASP A 166 37.22 16.07 0.57
N GLY A 167 37.58 15.85 -0.71
CA GLY A 167 38.45 14.80 -1.17
C GLY A 167 39.91 15.02 -0.75
#